data_52a15a6b7ed9f47c38f14a8adbf581c0
#
_entry.id   52a15a6b7ed9f47c38f14a8adbf581c0
#
_cell.length_a   1.000
_cell.length_b   1.000
_cell.length_c   1.000
_cell.angle_alpha   90.00
_cell.angle_beta   90.00
_cell.angle_gamma   90.00
#
_symmetry.space_group_name_H-M   'P 1'
#
loop_
_entity.id
_entity.type
_entity.pdbx_description
1 polymer ?
#
loop_
_entity_poly.entity_id
_entity_poly.type
_entity_poly.pdbx_seq_one_letter_code
_entity_poly.pdbx_strand_id
1 'polypeptide(L)'
;GSEMCIRDRYGVIVDALFGNGLSRELAGEARIVVDTINKCSTSVRSQYTQNSDNNGNRLVVAVDIPSGISASTGVVMGSAVNADITVTFGFEKIGHILYPAASYCGKIIRKDIGFAQYPDMTRDIFTYDYSDISDMLPLRKPDGNKGTFGKALVIAGSRLYGGAAVLSSRAAARIGAGLVRTLTHISNRTAVITGNMECIVDTYDTDEECGDFVKNTETLVDKCICWADVVCIGPGLSMEESAVKLVRSVSAKKNIKKLYDADALNIIAQYKIELDGSNDDVDYEAGGNSGNASYKDDMSDKNVVVTPHIGEMSRLTGLDIAVIKNNPID
;
A
#
# COMPACT_ATOMS: atom_id res chain seq x y z
N GLY A 1 31.04 35.81 16.53
CA GLY A 1 30.23 36.31 17.66
C GLY A 1 28.90 36.93 17.25
N SER A 2 28.77 37.50 16.05
CA SER A 2 27.55 38.22 15.60
C SER A 2 26.44 37.31 15.03
N GLU A 3 26.79 36.18 14.45
CA GLU A 3 25.79 35.27 13.85
C GLU A 3 24.96 34.52 14.89
N MET A 4 25.51 34.20 16.05
CA MET A 4 24.80 33.50 17.13
C MET A 4 23.69 34.40 17.75
N CYS A 5 23.88 35.72 17.81
CA CYS A 5 22.87 36.62 18.37
C CYS A 5 21.62 36.83 17.50
N ILE A 6 21.70 36.61 16.20
CA ILE A 6 20.55 36.71 15.29
C ILE A 6 19.70 35.43 15.41
N ARG A 7 20.34 34.29 15.54
CA ARG A 7 19.67 32.99 15.65
C ARG A 7 18.73 32.89 16.88
N ASP A 8 19.03 33.56 17.98
CA ASP A 8 18.31 33.41 19.25
C ASP A 8 17.08 34.37 19.37
N ARG A 9 16.85 35.23 18.40
CA ARG A 9 15.80 36.26 18.44
C ARG A 9 14.48 35.87 17.80
N TYR A 10 14.45 34.84 16.97
CA TYR A 10 13.26 34.47 16.20
C TYR A 10 12.70 33.13 16.64
N GLY A 11 11.39 33.09 16.95
CA GLY A 11 10.65 31.89 17.31
C GLY A 11 10.17 31.08 16.10
N VAL A 12 10.22 31.66 14.89
CA VAL A 12 9.74 31.04 13.65
C VAL A 12 10.81 31.17 12.56
N ILE A 13 11.04 30.07 11.86
CA ILE A 13 11.87 30.04 10.66
C ILE A 13 10.93 29.74 9.48
N VAL A 14 10.98 30.55 8.43
CA VAL A 14 10.22 30.35 7.20
C VAL A 14 11.19 29.83 6.13
N ASP A 15 10.94 28.60 5.66
CA ASP A 15 11.65 27.99 4.56
C ASP A 15 10.97 28.34 3.23
N ALA A 16 11.61 29.18 2.44
CA ALA A 16 11.19 29.57 1.09
C ALA A 16 12.38 29.54 0.12
N LEU A 17 13.34 28.62 0.32
CA LEU A 17 14.57 28.57 -0.47
C LEU A 17 14.35 27.90 -1.83
N PHE A 18 13.69 26.77 -1.84
CA PHE A 18 13.40 25.97 -3.03
C PHE A 18 11.97 25.46 -2.99
N GLY A 19 11.31 25.47 -4.13
CA GLY A 19 9.95 24.96 -4.31
C GLY A 19 9.92 23.85 -5.37
N ASN A 20 8.85 23.81 -6.14
CA ASN A 20 8.51 22.78 -7.14
C ASN A 20 9.55 22.54 -8.24
N GLY A 21 10.48 23.47 -8.46
CA GLY A 21 11.48 23.41 -9.53
C GLY A 21 12.80 22.72 -9.16
N LEU A 22 12.91 22.09 -7.99
CA LEU A 22 14.15 21.44 -7.57
C LEU A 22 14.34 20.13 -8.36
N SER A 23 15.39 20.12 -9.23
CA SER A 23 15.69 19.01 -10.15
C SER A 23 17.03 18.30 -9.87
N ARG A 24 17.78 18.75 -8.86
CA ARG A 24 19.10 18.19 -8.51
C ARG A 24 19.30 18.19 -6.99
N GLU A 25 20.18 17.34 -6.52
CA GLU A 25 20.53 17.28 -5.10
C GLU A 25 21.08 18.61 -4.58
N LEU A 26 20.70 18.95 -3.35
CA LEU A 26 21.23 20.09 -2.66
C LEU A 26 22.70 19.89 -2.32
N ALA A 27 23.56 20.83 -2.72
CA ALA A 27 24.98 20.81 -2.49
C ALA A 27 25.48 22.18 -2.01
N GLY A 28 26.73 22.24 -1.54
CA GLY A 28 27.38 23.48 -1.14
C GLY A 28 26.62 24.29 -0.08
N GLU A 29 26.47 25.58 -0.31
CA GLU A 29 25.83 26.51 0.64
C GLU A 29 24.37 26.18 0.92
N ALA A 30 23.61 25.76 -0.09
CA ALA A 30 22.20 25.40 0.06
C ALA A 30 22.02 24.26 1.06
N ARG A 31 22.85 23.21 0.97
CA ARG A 31 22.85 22.12 1.93
C ARG A 31 23.20 22.57 3.34
N ILE A 32 24.22 23.45 3.48
CA ILE A 32 24.62 24.00 4.77
C ILE A 32 23.47 24.76 5.43
N VAL A 33 22.73 25.55 4.66
CA VAL A 33 21.56 26.29 5.15
C VAL A 33 20.47 25.34 5.64
N VAL A 34 20.11 24.34 4.86
CA VAL A 34 19.10 23.32 5.23
C VAL A 34 19.51 22.59 6.50
N ASP A 35 20.75 22.10 6.57
CA ASP A 35 21.27 21.40 7.75
C ASP A 35 21.31 22.32 8.98
N THR A 36 21.51 23.64 8.77
CA THR A 36 21.48 24.63 9.85
C THR A 36 20.07 24.87 10.35
N ILE A 37 19.07 24.98 9.46
CA ILE A 37 17.65 25.06 9.83
C ILE A 37 17.27 23.84 10.67
N ASN A 38 17.59 22.64 10.22
CA ASN A 38 17.29 21.41 10.93
C ASN A 38 17.93 21.31 12.32
N LYS A 39 19.15 21.83 12.48
CA LYS A 39 19.81 21.93 13.81
C LYS A 39 19.18 22.96 14.74
N CYS A 40 18.51 23.95 14.20
CA CYS A 40 17.81 24.98 14.96
C CYS A 40 16.38 24.58 15.32
N SER A 41 15.82 23.64 14.58
CA SER A 41 14.51 23.02 14.84
C SER A 41 14.70 21.95 15.89
N THR A 42 14.30 22.20 17.11
CA THR A 42 14.07 21.11 18.08
C THR A 42 12.72 20.51 17.72
N SER A 43 12.75 19.39 17.02
CA SER A 43 11.55 18.73 16.59
C SER A 43 10.61 18.46 17.76
N VAL A 44 9.40 18.99 17.69
CA VAL A 44 8.27 18.73 18.61
C VAL A 44 7.92 17.22 18.67
N ARG A 45 8.62 16.37 17.94
CA ARG A 45 8.41 14.91 17.89
C ARG A 45 8.75 14.15 19.16
N SER A 46 9.42 14.75 20.16
CA SER A 46 9.61 14.07 21.45
C SER A 46 8.49 14.39 22.44
N GLN A 47 7.26 14.07 22.11
CA GLN A 47 6.12 14.10 23.08
C GLN A 47 6.26 13.08 24.24
N TYR A 48 7.39 12.39 24.34
CA TYR A 48 7.61 11.38 25.40
C TYR A 48 8.77 11.69 26.36
N THR A 49 9.43 12.85 26.25
CA THR A 49 10.43 13.25 27.24
C THR A 49 10.02 14.60 27.88
N GLN A 50 9.43 14.50 29.06
CA GLN A 50 9.27 15.62 29.98
C GLN A 50 10.65 16.04 30.51
N ASN A 51 11.34 16.91 29.80
CA ASN A 51 12.40 17.74 30.36
C ASN A 51 12.25 19.13 29.79
N SER A 52 11.66 19.97 30.62
CA SER A 52 11.45 21.40 30.42
C SER A 52 12.76 22.16 30.64
N ASP A 53 13.66 22.11 29.68
CA ASP A 53 14.69 23.14 29.57
C ASP A 53 14.30 24.06 28.41
N ASN A 54 13.97 25.30 28.77
CA ASN A 54 13.56 26.42 27.93
C ASN A 54 14.67 26.87 26.93
N ASN A 55 15.16 25.97 26.08
CA ASN A 55 15.95 26.32 24.92
C ASN A 55 15.01 26.37 23.72
N GLY A 56 14.55 27.57 23.41
CA GLY A 56 13.60 28.02 22.41
C GLY A 56 13.29 27.05 21.28
N ASN A 57 12.21 26.28 21.43
CA ASN A 57 11.59 25.52 20.32
C ASN A 57 11.21 26.49 19.21
N ARG A 58 11.85 26.38 18.06
CA ARG A 58 11.55 27.20 16.89
C ARG A 58 10.63 26.42 15.95
N LEU A 59 9.56 27.08 15.57
CA LEU A 59 8.63 26.57 14.58
C LEU A 59 9.24 26.74 13.18
N VAL A 60 9.34 25.68 12.42
CA VAL A 60 9.75 25.72 11.01
C VAL A 60 8.53 25.60 10.12
N VAL A 61 8.30 26.61 9.29
CA VAL A 61 7.19 26.69 8.34
C VAL A 61 7.75 26.67 6.93
N ALA A 62 7.44 25.62 6.17
CA ALA A 62 7.82 25.55 4.76
C ALA A 62 6.72 26.16 3.87
N VAL A 63 7.18 26.92 2.87
CA VAL A 63 6.34 27.54 1.85
C VAL A 63 6.25 26.58 0.66
N ASP A 64 5.06 26.17 0.34
CA ASP A 64 4.68 25.25 -0.73
C ASP A 64 5.15 23.81 -0.52
N ILE A 65 6.45 23.56 -0.42
CA ILE A 65 7.05 22.26 -0.11
C ILE A 65 8.38 22.47 0.62
N PRO A 66 8.77 21.63 1.59
CA PRO A 66 10.06 21.78 2.25
C PRO A 66 11.23 21.72 1.26
N SER A 67 12.15 22.67 1.39
CA SER A 67 13.33 22.73 0.53
C SER A 67 14.15 21.45 0.62
N GLY A 68 14.51 20.89 -0.52
CA GLY A 68 15.24 19.63 -0.62
C GLY A 68 14.35 18.41 -0.93
N ILE A 69 13.06 18.62 -1.17
CA ILE A 69 12.13 17.58 -1.57
C ILE A 69 11.77 17.71 -3.05
N SER A 70 11.77 16.61 -3.78
CA SER A 70 11.18 16.51 -5.11
C SER A 70 9.66 16.51 -5.00
N ALA A 71 9.00 17.52 -5.54
CA ALA A 71 7.55 17.62 -5.50
C ALA A 71 6.83 16.55 -6.33
N SER A 72 7.46 16.06 -7.38
CA SER A 72 6.88 15.09 -8.34
C SER A 72 7.11 13.63 -7.95
N THR A 73 8.13 13.32 -7.14
CA THR A 73 8.47 11.92 -6.81
C THR A 73 8.48 11.62 -5.31
N GLY A 74 8.55 12.64 -4.45
CA GLY A 74 8.69 12.45 -3.01
C GLY A 74 10.09 12.01 -2.56
N VAL A 75 11.09 12.13 -3.41
CA VAL A 75 12.48 11.83 -3.07
C VAL A 75 13.12 13.00 -2.34
N VAL A 76 13.95 12.70 -1.34
CA VAL A 76 14.82 13.68 -0.67
C VAL A 76 16.06 13.92 -1.51
N MET A 77 16.26 15.14 -1.95
CA MET A 77 17.33 15.57 -2.84
C MET A 77 18.61 15.90 -2.04
N GLY A 78 19.24 14.88 -1.46
CA GLY A 78 20.46 14.96 -0.66
C GLY A 78 20.23 15.39 0.79
N SER A 79 19.57 16.51 1.03
CA SER A 79 19.12 16.98 2.35
C SER A 79 17.82 17.75 2.19
N ALA A 80 16.93 17.72 3.19
CA ALA A 80 15.68 18.45 3.15
C ALA A 80 15.38 19.12 4.50
N VAL A 81 14.67 20.24 4.44
CA VAL A 81 14.16 20.93 5.64
C VAL A 81 13.11 20.06 6.31
N ASN A 82 13.25 19.84 7.61
CA ASN A 82 12.25 19.17 8.43
C ASN A 82 11.28 20.21 8.99
N ALA A 83 10.17 20.42 8.29
CA ALA A 83 9.18 21.41 8.65
C ALA A 83 8.20 20.87 9.72
N ASP A 84 7.75 21.76 10.62
CA ASP A 84 6.65 21.50 11.53
C ASP A 84 5.30 21.72 10.85
N ILE A 85 5.27 22.70 9.92
CA ILE A 85 4.10 23.05 9.11
C ILE A 85 4.55 23.31 7.68
N THR A 86 3.81 22.76 6.71
CA THR A 86 3.94 23.11 5.30
C THR A 86 2.66 23.79 4.83
N VAL A 87 2.77 25.02 4.32
CA VAL A 87 1.64 25.74 3.71
C VAL A 87 1.74 25.58 2.19
N THR A 88 0.91 24.72 1.62
CA THR A 88 0.90 24.48 0.17
C THR A 88 -0.25 25.20 -0.52
N PHE A 89 -0.09 25.51 -1.81
CA PHE A 89 -0.99 26.34 -2.59
C PHE A 89 -1.76 25.50 -3.60
N GLY A 90 -3.09 25.68 -3.61
CA GLY A 90 -4.03 25.01 -4.50
C GLY A 90 -4.15 23.51 -4.25
N PHE A 91 -3.14 22.75 -4.62
CA PHE A 91 -3.13 21.29 -4.55
C PHE A 91 -1.92 20.77 -3.77
N GLU A 92 -2.10 19.64 -3.11
CA GLU A 92 -0.99 18.87 -2.57
C GLU A 92 -0.18 18.26 -3.73
N LYS A 93 1.14 18.20 -3.54
CA LYS A 93 2.06 17.57 -4.49
C LYS A 93 2.33 16.14 -4.04
N ILE A 94 2.81 15.30 -4.95
CA ILE A 94 3.20 13.92 -4.66
C ILE A 94 4.16 13.84 -3.47
N GLY A 95 5.12 14.77 -3.41
CA GLY A 95 6.08 14.87 -2.32
C GLY A 95 5.49 15.17 -0.93
N HIS A 96 4.24 15.64 -0.84
CA HIS A 96 3.54 15.78 0.45
C HIS A 96 2.99 14.46 0.98
N ILE A 97 2.75 13.50 0.10
CA ILE A 97 2.01 12.27 0.39
C ILE A 97 2.93 11.06 0.47
N LEU A 98 3.91 10.98 -0.44
CA LEU A 98 4.80 9.83 -0.53
C LEU A 98 6.00 9.94 0.42
N TYR A 99 6.34 8.82 1.04
CA TYR A 99 7.57 8.68 1.82
C TYR A 99 8.78 8.46 0.89
N PRO A 100 9.97 9.02 1.26
CA PRO A 100 10.31 9.60 2.54
C PRO A 100 9.89 11.07 2.73
N ALA A 101 9.53 11.80 1.68
CA ALA A 101 9.27 13.25 1.72
C ALA A 101 8.16 13.65 2.70
N ALA A 102 7.06 12.90 2.75
CA ALA A 102 5.95 13.16 3.65
C ALA A 102 6.37 13.31 5.13
N SER A 103 7.47 12.63 5.53
CA SER A 103 8.00 12.73 6.90
C SER A 103 8.63 14.10 7.22
N TYR A 104 8.96 14.88 6.21
CA TYR A 104 9.57 16.21 6.34
C TYR A 104 8.55 17.35 6.30
N CYS A 105 7.31 17.09 5.87
CA CYS A 105 6.31 18.11 5.63
C CYS A 105 5.57 18.59 6.89
N GLY A 106 5.64 17.85 7.99
CA GLY A 106 4.90 18.17 9.20
C GLY A 106 3.37 18.24 8.95
N LYS A 107 2.71 19.21 9.55
CA LYS A 107 1.29 19.46 9.31
C LYS A 107 1.09 20.22 8.00
N ILE A 108 0.40 19.62 7.05
CA ILE A 108 0.09 20.25 5.76
C ILE A 108 -1.15 21.15 5.90
N ILE A 109 -1.05 22.38 5.41
CA ILE A 109 -2.14 23.33 5.34
C ILE A 109 -2.29 23.77 3.89
N ARG A 110 -3.34 23.32 3.22
CA ARG A 110 -3.67 23.73 1.86
C ARG A 110 -4.37 25.09 1.87
N LYS A 111 -3.87 26.02 1.07
CA LYS A 111 -4.47 27.34 0.84
C LYS A 111 -4.87 27.51 -0.62
N ASP A 112 -6.11 27.89 -0.82
CA ASP A 112 -6.57 28.31 -2.12
C ASP A 112 -6.02 29.73 -2.41
N ILE A 113 -5.42 29.89 -3.58
CA ILE A 113 -4.89 31.15 -4.08
C ILE A 113 -5.55 31.60 -5.39
N GLY A 114 -6.73 31.03 -5.69
CA GLY A 114 -7.52 31.39 -6.85
C GLY A 114 -7.07 30.73 -8.16
N PHE A 115 -6.54 29.53 -8.12
CA PHE A 115 -6.29 28.77 -9.35
C PHE A 115 -7.61 28.54 -10.09
N ALA A 116 -7.62 28.84 -11.40
CA ALA A 116 -8.76 28.51 -12.23
C ALA A 116 -9.04 27.01 -12.20
N GLN A 117 -10.31 26.63 -11.98
CA GLN A 117 -10.73 25.25 -12.14
C GLN A 117 -10.84 24.98 -13.64
N TYR A 118 -9.94 24.16 -14.17
CA TYR A 118 -10.05 23.66 -15.54
C TYR A 118 -10.76 22.30 -15.50
N PRO A 119 -12.02 22.21 -15.95
CA PRO A 119 -12.78 20.95 -15.88
C PRO A 119 -12.20 19.83 -16.76
N ASP A 120 -11.41 20.20 -17.78
CA ASP A 120 -10.87 19.24 -18.77
C ASP A 120 -9.42 18.79 -18.46
N MET A 121 -8.87 19.10 -17.29
CA MET A 121 -7.60 18.52 -16.90
C MET A 121 -7.80 17.03 -16.59
N THR A 122 -7.37 16.19 -17.52
CA THR A 122 -7.14 14.76 -17.24
C THR A 122 -6.09 14.67 -16.14
N ARG A 123 -6.52 14.27 -14.97
CA ARG A 123 -5.64 14.04 -13.83
C ARG A 123 -5.34 12.56 -13.77
N ASP A 124 -4.09 12.20 -13.93
CA ASP A 124 -3.67 10.80 -13.91
C ASP A 124 -3.45 10.30 -12.46
N ILE A 125 -3.35 11.23 -11.48
CA ILE A 125 -3.05 10.91 -10.08
C ILE A 125 -4.09 11.57 -9.17
N PHE A 126 -4.67 10.74 -8.30
CA PHE A 126 -5.71 11.16 -7.35
C PHE A 126 -5.31 10.78 -5.93
N THR A 127 -5.75 11.58 -4.96
CA THR A 127 -5.82 11.19 -3.56
C THR A 127 -7.26 11.28 -3.10
N TYR A 128 -7.63 10.43 -2.16
CA TYR A 128 -8.98 10.40 -1.60
C TYR A 128 -8.96 10.96 -0.18
N ASP A 129 -9.85 11.87 0.13
CA ASP A 129 -10.10 12.29 1.50
C ASP A 129 -11.26 11.48 2.11
N TYR A 130 -11.62 11.80 3.35
CA TYR A 130 -12.68 11.08 4.06
C TYR A 130 -14.05 11.23 3.39
N SER A 131 -14.33 12.38 2.79
CA SER A 131 -15.59 12.62 2.09
C SER A 131 -15.68 11.81 0.81
N ASP A 132 -14.60 11.75 0.03
CA ASP A 132 -14.54 10.92 -1.19
C ASP A 132 -14.81 9.45 -0.87
N ILE A 133 -14.16 8.92 0.18
CA ILE A 133 -14.35 7.52 0.60
C ILE A 133 -15.80 7.30 1.06
N SER A 134 -16.39 8.25 1.79
CA SER A 134 -17.79 8.16 2.24
C SER A 134 -18.76 8.07 1.06
N ASP A 135 -18.50 8.86 0.02
CA ASP A 135 -19.35 8.88 -1.19
C ASP A 135 -19.18 7.62 -2.04
N MET A 136 -18.03 6.98 -1.99
CA MET A 136 -17.76 5.70 -2.66
C MET A 136 -18.42 4.49 -1.97
N LEU A 137 -18.75 4.60 -0.68
CA LEU A 137 -19.40 3.49 0.03
C LEU A 137 -20.86 3.33 -0.41
N PRO A 138 -21.28 2.14 -0.85
CA PRO A 138 -22.65 1.93 -1.29
C PRO A 138 -23.62 2.08 -0.11
N LEU A 139 -24.68 2.86 -0.31
CA LEU A 139 -25.75 3.00 0.66
C LEU A 139 -26.44 1.64 0.87
N ARG A 140 -26.55 1.22 2.12
CA ARG A 140 -27.29 -0.01 2.46
C ARG A 140 -28.78 0.25 2.37
N LYS A 141 -29.46 -0.52 1.51
CA LYS A 141 -30.92 -0.47 1.40
C LYS A 141 -31.54 -1.05 2.68
N PRO A 142 -32.57 -0.39 3.25
CA PRO A 142 -33.21 -0.87 4.47
C PRO A 142 -33.83 -2.27 4.35
N ASP A 143 -34.27 -2.64 3.15
CA ASP A 143 -34.83 -3.95 2.80
C ASP A 143 -33.79 -4.97 2.32
N GLY A 144 -32.50 -4.61 2.37
CA GLY A 144 -31.41 -5.48 1.97
C GLY A 144 -31.20 -6.66 2.93
N ASN A 145 -30.80 -7.80 2.38
CA ASN A 145 -30.43 -8.99 3.14
C ASN A 145 -28.93 -9.33 2.94
N LYS A 146 -28.43 -10.30 3.70
CA LYS A 146 -27.02 -10.71 3.62
C LYS A 146 -26.56 -11.10 2.20
N GLY A 147 -27.44 -11.59 1.35
CA GLY A 147 -27.11 -11.97 -0.03
C GLY A 147 -26.95 -10.75 -0.95
N THR A 148 -27.60 -9.62 -0.64
CA THR A 148 -27.53 -8.41 -1.46
C THR A 148 -26.26 -7.58 -1.25
N PHE A 149 -25.53 -7.86 -0.17
CA PHE A 149 -24.30 -7.12 0.19
C PHE A 149 -23.02 -7.85 -0.20
N GLY A 150 -23.13 -8.83 -1.10
CA GLY A 150 -22.01 -9.53 -1.70
C GLY A 150 -21.43 -10.67 -0.85
N LYS A 151 -20.73 -11.56 -1.53
CA LYS A 151 -20.10 -12.77 -0.98
C LYS A 151 -18.59 -12.67 -1.18
N ALA A 152 -17.86 -12.54 -0.09
CA ALA A 152 -16.40 -12.49 -0.11
C ALA A 152 -15.81 -13.86 0.27
N LEU A 153 -14.95 -14.41 -0.58
CA LEU A 153 -14.09 -15.53 -0.26
C LEU A 153 -12.72 -15.02 0.15
N VAL A 154 -12.25 -15.43 1.32
CA VAL A 154 -10.89 -15.17 1.80
C VAL A 154 -10.12 -16.48 1.80
N ILE A 155 -9.08 -16.58 0.99
CA ILE A 155 -8.15 -17.73 0.95
C ILE A 155 -6.86 -17.27 1.64
N ALA A 156 -6.69 -17.64 2.90
CA ALA A 156 -5.63 -17.10 3.75
C ALA A 156 -5.23 -18.08 4.85
N GLY A 157 -4.02 -17.95 5.35
CA GLY A 157 -3.49 -18.75 6.43
C GLY A 157 -3.06 -20.15 6.01
N SER A 158 -1.81 -20.44 6.29
CA SER A 158 -1.19 -21.75 6.20
C SER A 158 -1.10 -22.39 7.57
N ARG A 159 -0.49 -23.58 7.65
CA ARG A 159 -0.24 -24.28 8.92
C ARG A 159 0.45 -23.40 9.97
N LEU A 160 1.33 -22.49 9.55
CA LEU A 160 2.11 -21.61 10.44
C LEU A 160 1.47 -20.25 10.67
N TYR A 161 0.66 -19.74 9.76
CA TYR A 161 0.22 -18.34 9.74
C TYR A 161 -1.30 -18.17 9.87
N GLY A 162 -1.90 -18.89 10.81
CA GLY A 162 -3.37 -18.87 11.01
C GLY A 162 -3.96 -17.51 11.37
N GLY A 163 -3.18 -16.65 12.02
CA GLY A 163 -3.61 -15.28 12.38
C GLY A 163 -4.01 -14.44 11.16
N ALA A 164 -3.35 -14.63 10.01
CA ALA A 164 -3.67 -13.92 8.78
C ALA A 164 -5.10 -14.23 8.30
N ALA A 165 -5.55 -15.49 8.39
CA ALA A 165 -6.91 -15.86 8.03
C ALA A 165 -7.96 -15.20 8.94
N VAL A 166 -7.68 -15.09 10.25
CA VAL A 166 -8.55 -14.42 11.21
C VAL A 166 -8.67 -12.94 10.88
N LEU A 167 -7.53 -12.25 10.69
CA LEU A 167 -7.50 -10.82 10.42
C LEU A 167 -8.18 -10.45 9.11
N SER A 168 -7.89 -11.18 8.03
CA SER A 168 -8.47 -10.92 6.71
C SER A 168 -9.97 -11.18 6.68
N SER A 169 -10.44 -12.27 7.29
CA SER A 169 -11.88 -12.59 7.36
C SER A 169 -12.65 -11.55 8.19
N ARG A 170 -12.07 -11.10 9.31
CA ARG A 170 -12.67 -10.01 10.12
C ARG A 170 -12.71 -8.69 9.39
N ALA A 171 -11.67 -8.35 8.63
CA ALA A 171 -11.64 -7.14 7.83
C ALA A 171 -12.75 -7.17 6.77
N ALA A 172 -12.91 -8.27 6.05
CA ALA A 172 -13.98 -8.46 5.07
C ALA A 172 -15.38 -8.32 5.68
N ALA A 173 -15.60 -8.89 6.87
CA ALA A 173 -16.88 -8.75 7.57
C ALA A 173 -17.13 -7.30 8.03
N ARG A 174 -16.11 -6.65 8.59
CA ARG A 174 -16.22 -5.28 9.13
C ARG A 174 -16.42 -4.22 8.06
N ILE A 175 -15.82 -4.38 6.87
CA ILE A 175 -16.05 -3.44 5.76
C ILE A 175 -17.47 -3.55 5.19
N GLY A 176 -18.19 -4.63 5.55
CA GLY A 176 -19.60 -4.77 5.26
C GLY A 176 -19.96 -5.82 4.22
N ALA A 177 -19.12 -6.78 3.91
CA ALA A 177 -19.50 -7.92 3.10
C ALA A 177 -20.72 -8.63 3.71
N GLY A 178 -21.69 -8.99 2.87
CA GLY A 178 -22.93 -9.64 3.33
C GLY A 178 -22.71 -11.05 3.84
N LEU A 179 -21.80 -11.78 3.21
CA LEU A 179 -21.35 -13.11 3.62
C LEU A 179 -19.84 -13.21 3.42
N VAL A 180 -19.15 -13.72 4.42
CA VAL A 180 -17.72 -14.01 4.36
C VAL A 180 -17.51 -15.52 4.48
N ARG A 181 -16.76 -16.08 3.55
CA ARG A 181 -16.29 -17.47 3.58
C ARG A 181 -14.77 -17.45 3.64
N THR A 182 -14.20 -18.25 4.52
CA THR A 182 -12.75 -18.41 4.60
C THR A 182 -12.37 -19.84 4.23
N LEU A 183 -11.47 -19.98 3.28
CA LEU A 183 -10.79 -21.23 2.98
C LEU A 183 -9.38 -21.15 3.57
N THR A 184 -9.05 -22.06 4.49
CA THR A 184 -7.79 -22.01 5.25
C THR A 184 -7.31 -23.44 5.56
N HIS A 185 -6.04 -23.56 5.98
CA HIS A 185 -5.53 -24.86 6.46
C HIS A 185 -6.31 -25.32 7.69
N ILE A 186 -6.54 -26.64 7.81
CA ILE A 186 -7.38 -27.25 8.85
C ILE A 186 -6.97 -26.87 10.27
N SER A 187 -5.68 -26.65 10.53
CA SER A 187 -5.17 -26.23 11.85
C SER A 187 -5.75 -24.89 12.31
N ASN A 188 -6.21 -24.06 11.39
CA ASN A 188 -6.69 -22.70 11.66
C ASN A 188 -8.20 -22.64 11.93
N ARG A 189 -8.92 -23.72 11.71
CA ARG A 189 -10.39 -23.76 11.79
C ARG A 189 -10.93 -23.18 13.10
N THR A 190 -10.40 -23.62 14.22
CA THR A 190 -10.83 -23.15 15.55
C THR A 190 -10.53 -21.68 15.75
N ALA A 191 -9.32 -21.22 15.35
CA ALA A 191 -8.92 -19.82 15.48
C ALA A 191 -9.83 -18.88 14.66
N VAL A 192 -10.15 -19.27 13.41
CA VAL A 192 -11.02 -18.45 12.55
C VAL A 192 -12.44 -18.40 13.10
N ILE A 193 -13.03 -19.52 13.52
CA ILE A 193 -14.39 -19.55 14.10
C ILE A 193 -14.45 -18.74 15.39
N THR A 194 -13.43 -18.83 16.25
CA THR A 194 -13.39 -18.06 17.49
C THR A 194 -13.15 -16.56 17.22
N GLY A 195 -12.27 -16.24 16.27
CA GLY A 195 -11.93 -14.86 15.94
C GLY A 195 -12.98 -14.13 15.09
N ASN A 196 -13.80 -14.89 14.34
CA ASN A 196 -14.84 -14.33 13.46
C ASN A 196 -16.00 -15.33 13.36
N MET A 197 -16.89 -15.32 14.35
CA MET A 197 -18.02 -16.27 14.46
C MET A 197 -19.04 -16.14 13.32
N GLU A 198 -19.07 -15.04 12.60
CA GLU A 198 -19.99 -14.80 11.48
C GLU A 198 -19.48 -15.40 10.17
N CYS A 199 -18.24 -15.90 10.15
CA CYS A 199 -17.60 -16.42 8.96
C CYS A 199 -17.97 -17.89 8.70
N ILE A 200 -18.21 -18.23 7.43
CA ILE A 200 -18.30 -19.63 6.96
C ILE A 200 -16.86 -20.13 6.79
N VAL A 201 -16.50 -21.24 7.43
CA VAL A 201 -15.13 -21.76 7.39
C VAL A 201 -15.09 -23.12 6.69
N ASP A 202 -14.42 -23.14 5.57
CA ASP A 202 -14.00 -24.37 4.87
C ASP A 202 -12.50 -24.58 5.09
N THR A 203 -12.07 -25.81 5.13
CA THR A 203 -10.68 -26.15 5.42
C THR A 203 -10.13 -27.16 4.43
N TYR A 204 -8.84 -27.02 4.13
CA TYR A 204 -8.03 -28.02 3.45
C TYR A 204 -6.94 -28.55 4.39
N ASP A 205 -6.39 -29.69 4.06
CA ASP A 205 -5.28 -30.31 4.76
C ASP A 205 -4.11 -30.51 3.81
N THR A 206 -2.89 -30.47 4.33
CA THR A 206 -1.67 -30.64 3.54
C THR A 206 -0.82 -31.77 4.11
N ASP A 207 -0.12 -32.46 3.22
CA ASP A 207 0.92 -33.40 3.59
C ASP A 207 2.08 -32.70 4.25
N GLU A 208 2.65 -33.28 5.32
CA GLU A 208 3.71 -32.64 6.10
C GLU A 208 5.08 -32.60 5.39
N GLU A 209 5.33 -33.52 4.46
CA GLU A 209 6.61 -33.65 3.77
C GLU A 209 6.67 -32.79 2.52
N CYS A 210 5.61 -32.82 1.68
CA CYS A 210 5.61 -32.10 0.41
C CYS A 210 4.77 -30.81 0.41
N GLY A 211 3.96 -30.55 1.44
CA GLY A 211 3.09 -29.38 1.52
C GLY A 211 1.96 -29.33 0.49
N ASP A 212 1.70 -30.43 -0.20
CA ASP A 212 0.60 -30.53 -1.16
C ASP A 212 -0.71 -30.94 -0.48
N PHE A 213 -1.82 -30.79 -1.19
CA PHE A 213 -3.14 -31.19 -0.68
C PHE A 213 -3.22 -32.66 -0.35
N VAL A 214 -3.75 -32.96 0.83
CA VAL A 214 -4.22 -34.30 1.18
C VAL A 214 -5.66 -34.47 0.68
N LYS A 215 -5.90 -35.46 -0.16
CA LYS A 215 -7.18 -35.77 -0.78
C LYS A 215 -7.63 -34.76 -1.84
N ASN A 216 -8.80 -34.98 -2.45
CA ASN A 216 -9.41 -34.18 -3.52
C ASN A 216 -9.90 -32.80 -3.02
N THR A 217 -8.99 -31.92 -2.65
CA THR A 217 -9.30 -30.56 -2.18
C THR A 217 -9.71 -29.63 -3.33
N GLU A 218 -9.31 -29.94 -4.56
CA GLU A 218 -9.58 -29.11 -5.75
C GLU A 218 -11.06 -28.82 -5.96
N THR A 219 -11.91 -29.84 -5.82
CA THR A 219 -13.38 -29.68 -5.92
C THR A 219 -13.93 -28.72 -4.87
N LEU A 220 -13.37 -28.72 -3.64
CA LEU A 220 -13.76 -27.80 -2.59
C LEU A 220 -13.32 -26.36 -2.95
N VAL A 221 -12.09 -26.20 -3.44
CA VAL A 221 -11.55 -24.90 -3.89
C VAL A 221 -12.44 -24.31 -4.98
N ASP A 222 -12.75 -25.09 -6.00
CA ASP A 222 -13.63 -24.66 -7.10
C ASP A 222 -15.01 -24.26 -6.61
N LYS A 223 -15.62 -25.05 -5.72
CA LYS A 223 -16.90 -24.72 -5.11
C LYS A 223 -16.87 -23.43 -4.32
N CYS A 224 -15.80 -23.18 -3.57
CA CYS A 224 -15.64 -21.93 -2.81
C CYS A 224 -15.50 -20.74 -3.76
N ILE A 225 -14.69 -20.84 -4.81
CA ILE A 225 -14.48 -19.77 -5.78
C ILE A 225 -15.79 -19.48 -6.54
N CYS A 226 -16.49 -20.49 -7.04
CA CYS A 226 -17.75 -20.31 -7.77
C CYS A 226 -18.89 -19.73 -6.91
N TRP A 227 -18.80 -19.85 -5.59
CA TRP A 227 -19.77 -19.25 -4.68
C TRP A 227 -19.57 -17.74 -4.49
N ALA A 228 -18.38 -17.21 -4.70
CA ALA A 228 -17.97 -15.87 -4.33
C ALA A 228 -18.25 -14.84 -5.45
N ASP A 229 -18.49 -13.59 -5.05
CA ASP A 229 -18.51 -12.42 -5.93
C ASP A 229 -17.13 -11.76 -6.00
N VAL A 230 -16.31 -11.94 -4.96
CA VAL A 230 -14.92 -11.47 -4.86
C VAL A 230 -14.08 -12.47 -4.09
N VAL A 231 -12.83 -12.64 -4.53
CA VAL A 231 -11.83 -13.50 -3.87
C VAL A 231 -10.65 -12.63 -3.41
N CYS A 232 -10.31 -12.72 -2.13
CA CYS A 232 -9.05 -12.22 -1.57
C CYS A 232 -8.16 -13.43 -1.28
N ILE A 233 -6.94 -13.43 -1.81
CA ILE A 233 -6.00 -14.55 -1.65
C ILE A 233 -4.59 -14.06 -1.34
N GLY A 234 -3.91 -14.77 -0.44
CA GLY A 234 -2.49 -14.62 -0.19
C GLY A 234 -2.05 -14.37 1.24
N PRO A 235 -2.80 -13.65 2.09
CA PRO A 235 -2.33 -13.36 3.44
C PRO A 235 -1.96 -14.61 4.23
N GLY A 236 -0.65 -14.79 4.53
CA GLY A 236 -0.12 -15.91 5.29
C GLY A 236 -0.32 -17.30 4.63
N LEU A 237 -0.35 -17.34 3.31
CA LEU A 237 -0.64 -18.57 2.56
C LEU A 237 0.56 -19.51 2.48
N SER A 238 1.77 -19.00 2.71
CA SER A 238 3.05 -19.66 2.47
C SER A 238 3.38 -19.83 0.97
N MET A 239 4.52 -20.51 0.70
CA MET A 239 5.00 -20.82 -0.65
C MET A 239 4.95 -22.31 -0.97
N GLU A 240 4.17 -23.09 -0.20
CA GLU A 240 4.00 -24.53 -0.37
C GLU A 240 3.21 -24.86 -1.65
N GLU A 241 3.31 -26.09 -2.12
CA GLU A 241 2.66 -26.56 -3.36
C GLU A 241 1.13 -26.32 -3.34
N SER A 242 0.50 -26.55 -2.19
CA SER A 242 -0.91 -26.23 -1.98
C SER A 242 -1.25 -24.77 -2.23
N ALA A 243 -0.39 -23.86 -1.78
CA ALA A 243 -0.55 -22.43 -1.99
C ALA A 243 -0.44 -22.05 -3.48
N VAL A 244 0.52 -22.66 -4.19
CA VAL A 244 0.67 -22.47 -5.64
C VAL A 244 -0.59 -22.95 -6.39
N LYS A 245 -1.14 -24.10 -6.03
CA LYS A 245 -2.38 -24.63 -6.61
C LYS A 245 -3.58 -23.71 -6.33
N LEU A 246 -3.71 -23.19 -5.11
CA LEU A 246 -4.76 -22.21 -4.75
C LEU A 246 -4.68 -20.95 -5.61
N VAL A 247 -3.48 -20.38 -5.76
CA VAL A 247 -3.28 -19.16 -6.57
C VAL A 247 -3.61 -19.44 -8.03
N ARG A 248 -3.15 -20.56 -8.61
CA ARG A 248 -3.49 -20.97 -9.99
C ARG A 248 -4.99 -21.15 -10.18
N SER A 249 -5.68 -21.82 -9.25
CA SER A 249 -7.13 -22.03 -9.31
C SER A 249 -7.91 -20.71 -9.31
N VAL A 250 -7.48 -19.73 -8.51
CA VAL A 250 -8.10 -18.39 -8.49
C VAL A 250 -7.78 -17.61 -9.76
N SER A 251 -6.52 -17.65 -10.21
CA SER A 251 -6.08 -16.94 -11.41
C SER A 251 -6.84 -17.42 -12.66
N ALA A 252 -7.03 -18.72 -12.82
CA ALA A 252 -7.73 -19.33 -13.96
C ALA A 252 -9.22 -18.94 -14.07
N LYS A 253 -9.84 -18.45 -13.01
CA LYS A 253 -11.27 -18.05 -13.07
C LYS A 253 -11.42 -16.68 -13.71
N LYS A 254 -12.12 -16.63 -14.84
CA LYS A 254 -12.53 -15.39 -15.52
C LYS A 254 -13.79 -14.82 -14.84
N ASN A 255 -14.02 -13.51 -15.01
CA ASN A 255 -15.25 -12.82 -14.57
C ASN A 255 -15.51 -12.83 -13.03
N ILE A 256 -14.49 -12.98 -12.21
CA ILE A 256 -14.57 -12.79 -10.77
C ILE A 256 -13.60 -11.68 -10.33
N LYS A 257 -14.01 -10.86 -9.38
CA LYS A 257 -13.14 -9.84 -8.78
C LYS A 257 -12.10 -10.50 -7.89
N LYS A 258 -10.84 -10.14 -8.05
CA LYS A 258 -9.71 -10.75 -7.35
C LYS A 258 -8.87 -9.70 -6.65
N LEU A 259 -8.47 -10.00 -5.42
CA LEU A 259 -7.46 -9.25 -4.68
C LEU A 259 -6.34 -10.20 -4.30
N TYR A 260 -5.14 -9.91 -4.80
CA TYR A 260 -3.93 -10.64 -4.48
C TYR A 260 -3.05 -9.83 -3.53
N ASP A 261 -2.62 -10.48 -2.45
CA ASP A 261 -1.78 -9.87 -1.42
C ASP A 261 -0.69 -10.84 -0.95
N ALA A 262 0.37 -10.32 -0.38
CA ALA A 262 1.40 -11.07 0.33
C ALA A 262 1.95 -12.29 -0.47
N ASP A 263 1.80 -13.51 0.06
CA ASP A 263 2.38 -14.72 -0.55
C ASP A 263 1.80 -15.05 -1.93
N ALA A 264 0.56 -14.65 -2.22
CA ALA A 264 0.01 -14.81 -3.57
C ALA A 264 0.81 -13.99 -4.60
N LEU A 265 1.24 -12.77 -4.26
CA LEU A 265 2.08 -11.94 -5.13
C LEU A 265 3.46 -12.57 -5.33
N ASN A 266 4.02 -13.16 -4.28
CA ASN A 266 5.30 -13.87 -4.37
C ASN A 266 5.20 -15.10 -5.29
N ILE A 267 4.12 -15.87 -5.17
CA ILE A 267 3.83 -17.02 -6.04
C ILE A 267 3.64 -16.58 -7.49
N ILE A 268 2.85 -15.53 -7.73
CA ILE A 268 2.63 -14.96 -9.06
C ILE A 268 3.96 -14.56 -9.72
N ALA A 269 4.80 -13.85 -8.98
CA ALA A 269 6.12 -13.43 -9.47
C ALA A 269 7.04 -14.63 -9.78
N GLN A 270 7.10 -15.62 -8.85
CA GLN A 270 8.00 -16.76 -8.98
C GLN A 270 7.59 -17.70 -10.11
N TYR A 271 6.30 -17.97 -10.25
CA TYR A 271 5.76 -18.95 -11.22
C TYR A 271 5.20 -18.28 -12.47
N LYS A 272 5.34 -16.96 -12.62
CA LYS A 272 4.87 -16.16 -13.77
C LYS A 272 3.41 -16.43 -14.12
N ILE A 273 2.56 -16.44 -13.08
CA ILE A 273 1.12 -16.69 -13.24
C ILE A 273 0.46 -15.42 -13.76
N GLU A 274 -0.31 -15.51 -14.82
CA GLU A 274 -1.10 -14.40 -15.34
C GLU A 274 -2.32 -14.12 -14.46
N LEU A 275 -2.60 -12.84 -14.22
CA LEU A 275 -3.62 -12.40 -13.26
C LEU A 275 -5.04 -12.48 -13.81
N ASP A 276 -5.19 -12.44 -15.13
CA ASP A 276 -6.47 -12.36 -15.85
C ASP A 276 -7.05 -13.72 -16.29
N GLY A 277 -6.29 -14.81 -16.08
CA GLY A 277 -6.68 -16.15 -16.48
C GLY A 277 -6.45 -16.45 -17.97
N SER A 278 -5.52 -15.75 -18.62
CA SER A 278 -5.16 -15.98 -20.03
C SER A 278 -4.19 -17.16 -20.24
N ASN A 279 -3.71 -17.79 -19.17
CA ASN A 279 -2.90 -19.02 -19.27
C ASN A 279 -3.76 -20.17 -19.77
N ASP A 280 -3.69 -20.44 -21.08
CA ASP A 280 -3.98 -21.74 -21.64
C ASP A 280 -2.82 -22.67 -21.23
N ASP A 281 -3.14 -23.87 -20.74
CA ASP A 281 -2.26 -24.90 -20.18
C ASP A 281 -0.87 -24.94 -20.85
N VAL A 282 0.11 -24.32 -20.19
CA VAL A 282 1.52 -24.53 -20.53
C VAL A 282 2.14 -25.30 -19.36
N ASP A 283 2.38 -26.58 -19.57
CA ASP A 283 3.22 -27.39 -18.70
C ASP A 283 4.61 -26.75 -18.59
N TYR A 284 4.89 -26.06 -17.52
CA TYR A 284 6.22 -25.53 -17.21
C TYR A 284 7.01 -26.57 -16.43
N GLU A 285 7.90 -27.28 -17.10
CA GLU A 285 9.02 -27.93 -16.45
C GLU A 285 9.92 -26.85 -15.78
N ALA A 286 10.26 -27.10 -14.54
CA ALA A 286 11.16 -26.25 -13.76
C ALA A 286 12.56 -26.23 -14.41
N GLY A 287 12.92 -25.17 -15.07
CA GLY A 287 14.27 -24.96 -15.55
C GLY A 287 14.38 -24.30 -16.93
N GLY A 288 14.36 -22.99 -16.99
CA GLY A 288 14.66 -22.26 -18.21
C GLY A 288 14.84 -20.77 -18.00
N ASN A 289 16.08 -20.34 -18.13
CA ASN A 289 16.53 -18.97 -18.03
C ASN A 289 15.97 -18.09 -19.13
N SER A 290 15.67 -16.84 -18.80
CA SER A 290 15.61 -15.64 -19.65
C SER A 290 14.41 -15.43 -20.57
N GLY A 291 13.73 -14.35 -20.32
CA GLY A 291 12.89 -13.61 -21.24
C GLY A 291 12.15 -12.53 -20.48
N ASN A 292 12.49 -11.26 -20.69
CA ASN A 292 11.74 -10.12 -20.22
C ASN A 292 10.26 -10.34 -20.57
N ALA A 293 9.47 -10.75 -19.60
CA ALA A 293 8.03 -10.63 -19.71
C ALA A 293 7.74 -9.13 -19.70
N SER A 294 7.55 -8.55 -20.87
CA SER A 294 6.95 -7.24 -20.98
C SER A 294 5.55 -7.38 -20.42
N TYR A 295 5.31 -6.89 -19.20
CA TYR A 295 3.97 -6.54 -18.76
C TYR A 295 3.48 -5.51 -19.77
N LYS A 296 2.69 -5.97 -20.74
CA LYS A 296 2.02 -5.07 -21.67
C LYS A 296 1.07 -4.20 -20.89
N ASP A 297 1.01 -2.93 -21.25
CA ASP A 297 0.21 -1.83 -20.72
C ASP A 297 -1.31 -2.04 -20.65
N ASP A 298 -1.79 -3.27 -20.63
CA ASP A 298 -3.22 -3.58 -20.57
C ASP A 298 -3.62 -4.14 -19.18
N MET A 299 -3.22 -3.44 -18.11
CA MET A 299 -3.76 -3.61 -16.75
C MET A 299 -5.18 -3.04 -16.64
N SER A 300 -5.93 -2.99 -17.73
CA SER A 300 -7.31 -2.49 -17.75
C SER A 300 -8.34 -3.52 -17.26
N ASP A 301 -7.93 -4.69 -16.77
CA ASP A 301 -8.88 -5.60 -16.12
C ASP A 301 -9.33 -5.04 -14.78
N LYS A 302 -10.45 -4.34 -14.80
CA LYS A 302 -11.13 -3.73 -13.65
C LYS A 302 -11.49 -4.74 -12.55
N ASN A 303 -11.17 -6.01 -12.74
CA ASN A 303 -11.52 -7.11 -11.84
C ASN A 303 -10.35 -7.55 -10.95
N VAL A 304 -9.14 -7.03 -11.15
CA VAL A 304 -7.95 -7.42 -10.38
C VAL A 304 -7.40 -6.24 -9.58
N VAL A 305 -7.14 -6.49 -8.30
CA VAL A 305 -6.45 -5.57 -7.39
C VAL A 305 -5.25 -6.29 -6.80
N VAL A 306 -4.11 -5.64 -6.76
CA VAL A 306 -2.89 -6.11 -6.09
C VAL A 306 -2.45 -5.11 -5.02
N THR A 307 -1.91 -5.61 -3.90
CA THR A 307 -1.48 -4.78 -2.75
C THR A 307 -0.01 -5.01 -2.39
N PRO A 308 0.93 -4.85 -3.34
CA PRO A 308 2.32 -5.17 -3.11
C PRO A 308 3.01 -4.15 -2.20
N HIS A 309 3.74 -4.60 -1.20
CA HIS A 309 4.78 -3.77 -0.63
C HIS A 309 5.99 -3.68 -1.58
N ILE A 310 6.94 -2.75 -1.32
CA ILE A 310 8.06 -2.49 -2.26
C ILE A 310 8.84 -3.76 -2.66
N GLY A 311 9.06 -4.68 -1.72
CA GLY A 311 9.76 -5.94 -2.03
C GLY A 311 8.96 -6.90 -2.91
N GLU A 312 7.65 -6.95 -2.76
CA GLU A 312 6.74 -7.72 -3.64
C GLU A 312 6.65 -7.07 -5.02
N MET A 313 6.55 -5.72 -5.08
CA MET A 313 6.57 -5.00 -6.34
C MET A 313 7.87 -5.25 -7.12
N SER A 314 9.02 -5.23 -6.43
CA SER A 314 10.32 -5.56 -7.03
C SER A 314 10.34 -6.97 -7.64
N ARG A 315 9.75 -7.97 -6.97
CA ARG A 315 9.67 -9.33 -7.51
C ARG A 315 8.71 -9.44 -8.68
N LEU A 316 7.57 -8.73 -8.63
CA LEU A 316 6.58 -8.71 -9.70
C LEU A 316 7.11 -8.05 -10.96
N THR A 317 7.79 -6.91 -10.83
CA THR A 317 8.26 -6.11 -11.96
C THR A 317 9.67 -6.46 -12.43
N GLY A 318 10.46 -7.12 -11.58
CA GLY A 318 11.89 -7.33 -11.81
C GLY A 318 12.75 -6.08 -11.64
N LEU A 319 12.18 -4.95 -11.20
CA LEU A 319 12.91 -3.71 -10.96
C LEU A 319 13.62 -3.74 -9.62
N ASP A 320 14.78 -3.06 -9.55
CA ASP A 320 15.49 -2.88 -8.29
C ASP A 320 14.66 -2.04 -7.31
N ILE A 321 14.73 -2.40 -6.02
CA ILE A 321 14.05 -1.68 -4.93
C ILE A 321 14.42 -0.19 -4.91
N ALA A 322 15.67 0.16 -5.25
CA ALA A 322 16.12 1.54 -5.30
C ALA A 322 15.43 2.33 -6.44
N VAL A 323 15.20 1.69 -7.58
CA VAL A 323 14.46 2.29 -8.71
C VAL A 323 13.03 2.58 -8.29
N ILE A 324 12.33 1.60 -7.70
CA ILE A 324 10.94 1.76 -7.25
C ILE A 324 10.82 2.85 -6.17
N LYS A 325 11.78 2.92 -5.22
CA LYS A 325 11.79 3.96 -4.17
C LYS A 325 12.01 5.37 -4.73
N ASN A 326 12.80 5.50 -5.77
CA ASN A 326 13.12 6.79 -6.37
C ASN A 326 12.02 7.31 -7.30
N ASN A 327 11.21 6.40 -7.81
CA ASN A 327 10.07 6.74 -8.67
C ASN A 327 8.92 5.75 -8.46
N PRO A 328 8.14 5.91 -7.40
CA PRO A 328 7.10 4.94 -7.03
C PRO A 328 5.82 5.07 -7.87
N ILE A 329 5.76 6.00 -8.83
CA ILE A 329 4.55 6.29 -9.62
C ILE A 329 4.66 5.76 -11.06
N ASP A 330 5.85 5.79 -11.68
CA ASP A 330 6.11 5.23 -12.98
C ASP A 330 6.52 3.76 -12.86
#